data_e151a07a3f970578da0169f1f79ecfef
#
_entry.id   e151a07a3f970578da0169f1f79ecfef
#
_cell.length_a   1.000
_cell.length_b   1.000
_cell.length_c   1.000
_cell.angle_alpha   90.00
_cell.angle_beta   90.00
_cell.angle_gamma   90.00
#
_symmetry.space_group_name_H-M   'P 1'
#
loop_
_entity.id
_entity.type
_entity.pdbx_description
1 polymer ?
#
loop_
_entity_poly.entity_id
_entity_poly.type
_entity_poly.pdbx_seq_one_letter_code
_entity_poly.pdbx_strand_id
1 'polypeptide(L)'
;KISKWCDSNNIKWEEYPNNGVVRRLKNRDFWKKERDSRMRIPLNEPPLFSNCVLFNGNIPRMEDLGFRNSALTDWPKPGEEAAMERLNEFLDEDSKRYSQSISSPILSIKHGSRLSPYFTTGVLSMRRVVQKTNEKINFIKKNKATIEGHSSWIRSLSSFRRRLAWRCHFIQKLEMEPDLDLVAQNPMIEKNMDRLLRIDRFEKWANGNTGWPFFDACMRQLNTTGWINFRMRAMMMSCASYNLWLPWRETGEHLARLFLDYEPGIHWSQVGMQSGTTGINTIRAYSMTKQGKDHDPNGDYIRKWVPELSMVPTDYIHEPWKMPEKIQKSIMCQIGKDYPEPILNEIESRKEGIKKSYSARKGDDVKKISQRILKKHGSRSKPRKRTASKSTTTQKKLF
;
A
#
# COMPACT_ATOMS: atom_id res chain seq x y z
N LYS A 1 -28.77 -9.42 -5.94
CA LYS A 1 -29.64 -9.82 -4.81
C LYS A 1 -30.37 -8.61 -4.24
N ILE A 2 -29.69 -7.51 -3.91
CA ILE A 2 -30.28 -6.29 -3.33
C ILE A 2 -31.33 -5.70 -4.26
N SER A 3 -31.01 -5.47 -5.56
CA SER A 3 -31.96 -4.96 -6.53
C SER A 3 -33.26 -5.79 -6.57
N LYS A 4 -33.15 -7.12 -6.66
CA LYS A 4 -34.34 -8.01 -6.62
C LYS A 4 -35.13 -7.88 -5.32
N TRP A 5 -34.47 -7.72 -4.21
CA TRP A 5 -35.13 -7.53 -2.92
C TRP A 5 -35.85 -6.17 -2.88
N CYS A 6 -35.22 -5.11 -3.39
CA CYS A 6 -35.84 -3.79 -3.51
C CYS A 6 -37.07 -3.84 -4.41
N ASP A 7 -36.97 -4.51 -5.57
CA ASP A 7 -38.08 -4.70 -6.51
C ASP A 7 -39.25 -5.44 -5.82
N SER A 8 -38.96 -6.52 -5.07
CA SER A 8 -39.98 -7.30 -4.35
C SER A 8 -40.65 -6.53 -3.20
N ASN A 9 -40.00 -5.47 -2.68
CA ASN A 9 -40.51 -4.66 -1.58
C ASN A 9 -40.95 -3.25 -2.02
N ASN A 10 -41.03 -3.02 -3.34
CA ASN A 10 -41.41 -1.74 -3.94
C ASN A 10 -40.51 -0.57 -3.46
N ILE A 11 -39.20 -0.83 -3.30
CA ILE A 11 -38.20 0.14 -2.89
C ILE A 11 -37.42 0.58 -4.14
N LYS A 12 -37.33 1.88 -4.39
CA LYS A 12 -36.53 2.42 -5.49
C LYS A 12 -35.04 2.15 -5.24
N TRP A 13 -34.37 1.50 -6.20
CA TRP A 13 -32.95 1.23 -6.19
C TRP A 13 -32.20 2.02 -7.25
N GLU A 14 -31.20 2.79 -6.85
CA GLU A 14 -30.33 3.54 -7.75
C GLU A 14 -28.86 3.18 -7.50
N GLU A 15 -28.09 3.02 -8.58
CA GLU A 15 -26.67 2.70 -8.51
C GLU A 15 -25.85 3.75 -9.24
N TYR A 16 -24.91 4.37 -8.53
CA TYR A 16 -24.01 5.39 -9.08
C TYR A 16 -22.61 4.83 -9.32
N PRO A 17 -21.97 5.11 -10.48
CA PRO A 17 -20.61 4.67 -10.78
C PRO A 17 -19.60 5.29 -9.82
N ASN A 18 -18.73 4.47 -9.24
CA ASN A 18 -17.67 4.92 -8.34
C ASN A 18 -16.27 4.63 -8.90
N ASN A 19 -15.31 5.51 -8.63
CA ASN A 19 -13.86 5.34 -8.82
C ASN A 19 -13.41 4.78 -10.19
N GLY A 20 -14.17 4.92 -11.26
CA GLY A 20 -13.85 4.35 -12.55
C GLY A 20 -14.00 2.82 -12.61
N VAL A 21 -14.80 2.25 -11.72
CA VAL A 21 -15.17 0.83 -11.72
C VAL A 21 -16.29 0.59 -12.74
N VAL A 22 -16.12 -0.42 -13.57
CA VAL A 22 -17.11 -0.87 -14.57
C VAL A 22 -17.71 -2.18 -14.09
N ARG A 23 -19.03 -2.19 -13.89
CA ARG A 23 -19.75 -3.37 -13.42
C ARG A 23 -19.77 -4.49 -14.45
N ARG A 24 -19.64 -5.75 -13.98
CA ARG A 24 -19.72 -6.97 -14.78
C ARG A 24 -18.72 -7.03 -15.96
N LEU A 25 -17.55 -6.44 -15.79
CA LEU A 25 -16.51 -6.44 -16.81
C LEU A 25 -15.91 -7.85 -16.98
N LYS A 26 -15.95 -8.40 -18.19
CA LYS A 26 -15.42 -9.76 -18.47
C LYS A 26 -13.88 -9.80 -18.50
N ASN A 27 -13.26 -8.74 -19.01
CA ASN A 27 -11.80 -8.57 -19.08
C ASN A 27 -11.43 -7.08 -19.08
N ARG A 28 -10.14 -6.77 -19.13
CA ARG A 28 -9.64 -5.39 -19.00
C ARG A 28 -9.49 -4.61 -20.32
N ASP A 29 -9.88 -5.16 -21.45
CA ASP A 29 -9.54 -4.59 -22.76
C ASP A 29 -10.03 -3.15 -22.93
N PHE A 30 -11.26 -2.87 -22.55
CA PHE A 30 -11.88 -1.54 -22.66
C PHE A 30 -11.87 -0.72 -21.37
N TRP A 31 -11.47 -1.31 -20.25
CA TRP A 31 -11.56 -0.66 -18.94
C TRP A 31 -10.86 0.71 -18.89
N LYS A 32 -9.66 0.82 -19.47
CA LYS A 32 -8.90 2.08 -19.46
C LYS A 32 -9.66 3.19 -20.19
N LYS A 33 -10.26 2.89 -21.33
CA LYS A 33 -11.05 3.86 -22.14
C LYS A 33 -12.24 4.35 -21.34
N GLU A 34 -13.00 3.44 -20.74
CA GLU A 34 -14.17 3.76 -19.92
C GLU A 34 -13.80 4.59 -18.69
N ARG A 35 -12.79 4.16 -17.93
CA ARG A 35 -12.29 4.90 -16.78
C ARG A 35 -11.86 6.32 -17.18
N ASP A 36 -11.05 6.46 -18.22
CA ASP A 36 -10.54 7.76 -18.67
C ASP A 36 -11.67 8.67 -19.22
N SER A 37 -12.72 8.11 -19.80
CA SER A 37 -13.93 8.82 -20.19
C SER A 37 -14.65 9.39 -18.96
N ARG A 38 -14.92 8.56 -17.95
CA ARG A 38 -15.57 8.98 -16.71
C ARG A 38 -14.80 10.07 -15.96
N MET A 39 -13.46 10.02 -15.98
CA MET A 39 -12.63 11.05 -15.32
C MET A 39 -12.69 12.42 -16.03
N ARG A 40 -13.19 12.48 -17.27
CA ARG A 40 -13.37 13.73 -18.02
C ARG A 40 -14.76 14.36 -17.88
N ILE A 41 -15.74 13.61 -17.39
CA ILE A 41 -17.09 14.16 -17.16
C ILE A 41 -16.98 15.34 -16.19
N PRO A 42 -17.64 16.49 -16.47
CA PRO A 42 -17.66 17.62 -15.57
C PRO A 42 -18.09 17.22 -14.15
N LEU A 43 -17.62 17.95 -13.16
CA LEU A 43 -18.11 17.80 -11.79
C LEU A 43 -19.56 18.29 -11.73
N ASN A 44 -20.38 17.61 -10.95
CA ASN A 44 -21.72 18.05 -10.69
C ASN A 44 -21.69 19.26 -9.77
N GLU A 45 -22.59 20.20 -9.99
CA GLU A 45 -22.88 21.25 -9.01
C GLU A 45 -23.56 20.64 -7.79
N PRO A 46 -23.38 21.23 -6.61
CA PRO A 46 -24.12 20.82 -5.41
C PRO A 46 -25.63 20.90 -5.69
N PRO A 47 -26.41 19.91 -5.26
CA PRO A 47 -27.86 19.98 -5.42
C PRO A 47 -28.42 21.13 -4.57
N LEU A 48 -29.39 21.87 -5.15
CA LEU A 48 -30.17 22.84 -4.40
C LEU A 48 -31.23 22.06 -3.61
N PHE A 49 -31.10 22.09 -2.29
CA PHE A 49 -32.09 21.47 -1.41
C PHE A 49 -33.18 22.51 -1.10
N SER A 50 -34.34 22.36 -1.73
CA SER A 50 -35.48 23.24 -1.49
C SER A 50 -36.37 22.80 -0.32
N ASN A 51 -36.38 21.51 0.01
CA ASN A 51 -37.20 20.95 1.09
C ASN A 51 -36.43 19.81 1.78
N CYS A 52 -35.53 20.16 2.70
CA CYS A 52 -34.86 19.17 3.56
C CYS A 52 -35.64 19.03 4.86
N VAL A 53 -36.13 17.83 5.15
CA VAL A 53 -36.51 17.48 6.52
C VAL A 53 -35.21 17.24 7.27
N LEU A 54 -34.85 18.16 8.14
CA LEU A 54 -33.71 18.01 9.04
C LEU A 54 -34.07 16.95 10.09
N PHE A 55 -33.51 15.76 9.95
CA PHE A 55 -33.50 14.80 11.05
C PHE A 55 -32.44 15.22 12.07
N ASN A 56 -32.87 15.78 13.20
CA ASN A 56 -32.01 16.05 14.35
C ASN A 56 -31.78 14.73 15.13
N GLY A 57 -31.03 13.82 14.53
CA GLY A 57 -30.54 12.64 15.22
C GLY A 57 -29.18 12.90 15.85
N ASN A 58 -28.94 12.40 17.04
CA ASN A 58 -27.60 12.41 17.62
C ASN A 58 -26.70 11.45 16.84
N ILE A 59 -25.53 11.90 16.44
CA ILE A 59 -24.49 11.02 15.90
C ILE A 59 -23.99 10.17 17.07
N PRO A 60 -24.12 8.82 17.02
CA PRO A 60 -23.65 7.96 18.10
C PRO A 60 -22.14 8.08 18.26
N ARG A 61 -21.67 8.09 19.50
CA ARG A 61 -20.23 8.02 19.79
C ARG A 61 -19.73 6.61 19.55
N MET A 62 -18.41 6.43 19.44
CA MET A 62 -17.81 5.13 19.21
C MET A 62 -18.14 4.12 20.32
N GLU A 63 -18.19 4.58 21.56
CA GLU A 63 -18.58 3.79 22.73
C GLU A 63 -20.02 3.30 22.63
N ASP A 64 -20.95 4.14 22.16
CA ASP A 64 -22.36 3.79 21.99
C ASP A 64 -22.56 2.66 20.96
N LEU A 65 -21.61 2.51 20.04
CA LEU A 65 -21.54 1.45 19.02
C LEU A 65 -20.70 0.24 19.46
N GLY A 66 -20.21 0.22 20.71
CA GLY A 66 -19.38 -0.87 21.24
C GLY A 66 -17.93 -0.86 20.73
N PHE A 67 -17.47 0.21 20.09
CA PHE A 67 -16.08 0.34 19.67
C PHE A 67 -15.22 0.88 20.82
N ARG A 68 -13.99 0.35 20.92
CA ARG A 68 -12.99 0.88 21.85
C ARG A 68 -12.34 2.13 21.25
N ASN A 69 -11.96 3.07 22.11
CA ASN A 69 -11.16 4.22 21.70
C ASN A 69 -9.86 3.73 21.03
N SER A 70 -9.56 4.33 19.89
CA SER A 70 -8.32 4.04 19.18
C SER A 70 -7.13 4.73 19.86
N ALA A 71 -6.05 4.00 20.08
CA ALA A 71 -4.78 4.56 20.52
C ALA A 71 -4.00 5.27 19.39
N LEU A 72 -4.57 5.37 18.20
CA LEU A 72 -3.91 6.00 17.05
C LEU A 72 -3.71 7.50 17.30
N THR A 73 -2.53 7.99 16.90
CA THR A 73 -2.15 9.39 16.92
C THR A 73 -2.01 9.91 15.49
N ASP A 74 -1.92 11.22 15.31
CA ASP A 74 -1.70 11.87 13.99
C ASP A 74 -2.82 11.56 12.97
N TRP A 75 -4.08 11.70 13.40
CA TRP A 75 -5.24 11.59 12.55
C TRP A 75 -5.30 12.72 11.51
N PRO A 76 -5.62 12.44 10.23
CA PRO A 76 -5.94 13.50 9.29
C PRO A 76 -7.22 14.21 9.72
N LYS A 77 -7.26 15.54 9.60
CA LYS A 77 -8.48 16.32 9.85
C LYS A 77 -9.63 15.76 8.99
N PRO A 78 -10.83 15.51 9.54
CA PRO A 78 -11.95 14.97 8.79
C PRO A 78 -12.60 16.02 7.87
N GLY A 79 -13.41 15.55 6.92
CA GLY A 79 -14.26 16.38 6.09
C GLY A 79 -13.70 16.76 4.73
N GLU A 80 -14.59 17.28 3.86
CA GLU A 80 -14.26 17.64 2.49
C GLU A 80 -13.33 18.87 2.45
N GLU A 81 -13.53 19.86 3.31
CA GLU A 81 -12.67 21.05 3.38
C GLU A 81 -11.22 20.69 3.66
N ALA A 82 -10.98 19.89 4.70
CA ALA A 82 -9.64 19.42 5.03
C ALA A 82 -9.03 18.56 3.91
N ALA A 83 -9.84 17.75 3.22
CA ALA A 83 -9.41 16.97 2.07
C ALA A 83 -8.99 17.86 0.88
N MET A 84 -9.73 18.94 0.64
CA MET A 84 -9.43 19.91 -0.42
C MET A 84 -8.22 20.77 -0.07
N GLU A 85 -8.09 21.22 1.17
CA GLU A 85 -6.90 21.91 1.68
C GLU A 85 -5.65 21.05 1.43
N ARG A 86 -5.68 19.78 1.88
CA ARG A 86 -4.57 18.85 1.67
C ARG A 86 -4.26 18.58 0.18
N LEU A 87 -5.28 18.51 -0.67
CA LEU A 87 -5.10 18.36 -2.11
C LEU A 87 -4.39 19.59 -2.71
N ASN A 88 -4.79 20.77 -2.34
CA ASN A 88 -4.20 22.03 -2.84
C ASN A 88 -2.74 22.16 -2.39
N GLU A 89 -2.45 21.97 -1.10
CA GLU A 89 -1.07 21.95 -0.57
C GLU A 89 -0.18 20.94 -1.33
N PHE A 90 -0.70 19.73 -1.54
CA PHE A 90 0.02 18.72 -2.28
C PHE A 90 0.31 19.14 -3.73
N LEU A 91 -0.68 19.68 -4.44
CA LEU A 91 -0.51 20.08 -5.83
C LEU A 91 0.42 21.29 -5.97
N ASP A 92 0.44 22.19 -5.00
CA ASP A 92 1.22 23.42 -5.07
C ASP A 92 2.70 23.23 -4.71
N GLU A 93 3.00 22.47 -3.66
CA GLU A 93 4.36 22.33 -3.16
C GLU A 93 4.86 20.90 -3.11
N ASP A 94 4.19 20.01 -2.37
CA ASP A 94 4.71 18.69 -2.02
C ASP A 94 4.88 17.78 -3.24
N SER A 95 4.03 17.96 -4.26
CA SER A 95 4.08 17.17 -5.48
C SER A 95 5.34 17.36 -6.31
N LYS A 96 6.09 18.44 -6.10
CA LYS A 96 7.38 18.70 -6.78
C LYS A 96 8.35 17.51 -6.58
N ARG A 97 8.41 16.97 -5.37
CA ARG A 97 9.29 15.86 -4.98
C ARG A 97 8.61 14.50 -4.89
N TYR A 98 7.33 14.40 -5.21
CA TYR A 98 6.55 13.17 -5.02
C TYR A 98 7.21 11.91 -5.58
N SER A 99 7.68 11.94 -6.83
CA SER A 99 8.25 10.74 -7.48
C SER A 99 9.54 10.22 -6.83
N GLN A 100 10.28 11.08 -6.15
CA GLN A 100 11.53 10.75 -5.45
C GLN A 100 11.27 10.28 -4.02
N SER A 101 10.18 10.76 -3.41
CA SER A 101 9.91 10.63 -1.97
C SER A 101 9.00 9.47 -1.60
N ILE A 102 8.14 8.99 -2.53
CA ILE A 102 7.08 8.01 -2.22
C ILE A 102 7.57 6.65 -1.74
N SER A 103 8.85 6.34 -1.94
CA SER A 103 9.43 5.07 -1.48
C SER A 103 10.00 5.15 -0.07
N SER A 104 10.33 6.33 0.44
CA SER A 104 10.85 6.54 1.79
C SER A 104 9.70 6.68 2.80
N PRO A 105 9.72 6.01 3.96
CA PRO A 105 8.74 6.21 5.02
C PRO A 105 8.84 7.61 5.64
N ILE A 106 10.01 8.24 5.59
CA ILE A 106 10.25 9.58 6.11
C ILE A 106 9.71 10.64 5.15
N LEU A 107 10.24 10.63 3.91
CA LEU A 107 9.94 11.68 2.93
C LEU A 107 8.50 11.62 2.40
N SER A 108 7.87 10.45 2.42
CA SER A 108 6.49 10.30 1.96
C SER A 108 5.45 10.90 2.92
N ILE A 109 5.82 11.17 4.16
CA ILE A 109 4.97 11.89 5.12
C ILE A 109 4.74 13.31 4.61
N LYS A 110 5.81 14.01 4.21
CA LYS A 110 5.76 15.39 3.71
C LYS A 110 5.33 15.45 2.24
N HIS A 111 6.01 14.73 1.37
CA HIS A 111 5.84 14.85 -0.09
C HIS A 111 4.85 13.85 -0.70
N GLY A 112 4.20 13.02 0.10
CA GLY A 112 3.06 12.19 -0.29
C GLY A 112 1.77 12.99 -0.32
N SER A 113 0.79 12.55 -1.12
CA SER A 113 -0.50 13.26 -1.15
C SER A 113 -1.30 13.13 0.15
N ARG A 114 -1.13 12.04 0.88
CA ARG A 114 -1.90 11.72 2.11
C ARG A 114 -3.43 11.73 1.90
N LEU A 115 -3.88 11.55 0.65
CA LEU A 115 -5.31 11.61 0.30
C LEU A 115 -6.03 10.26 0.43
N SER A 116 -5.31 9.18 0.75
CA SER A 116 -5.91 7.85 0.81
C SER A 116 -7.04 7.70 1.82
N PRO A 117 -6.99 8.26 3.04
CA PRO A 117 -8.12 8.21 3.97
C PRO A 117 -9.37 8.91 3.43
N TYR A 118 -9.21 10.06 2.78
CA TYR A 118 -10.31 10.82 2.19
C TYR A 118 -10.97 10.11 1.01
N PHE A 119 -10.19 9.31 0.24
CA PHE A 119 -10.77 8.45 -0.79
C PHE A 119 -11.55 7.27 -0.23
N THR A 120 -11.09 6.70 0.88
CA THR A 120 -11.72 5.53 1.50
C THR A 120 -13.05 5.90 2.14
N THR A 121 -13.11 7.05 2.80
CA THR A 121 -14.35 7.59 3.40
C THR A 121 -15.29 8.24 2.38
N GLY A 122 -14.84 8.43 1.14
CA GLY A 122 -15.65 9.00 0.06
C GLY A 122 -15.80 10.53 0.09
N VAL A 123 -15.19 11.22 1.05
CA VAL A 123 -15.27 12.70 1.16
C VAL A 123 -14.52 13.41 0.03
N LEU A 124 -13.65 12.72 -0.69
CA LEU A 124 -12.93 13.28 -1.84
C LEU A 124 -13.17 12.47 -3.11
N SER A 125 -13.71 13.12 -4.14
CA SER A 125 -13.98 12.49 -5.43
C SER A 125 -12.70 12.21 -6.21
N MET A 126 -12.55 10.95 -6.67
CA MET A 126 -11.44 10.56 -7.56
C MET A 126 -11.42 11.41 -8.84
N ARG A 127 -12.58 11.72 -9.41
CA ARG A 127 -12.71 12.54 -10.61
C ARG A 127 -12.20 13.96 -10.38
N ARG A 128 -12.56 14.58 -9.26
CA ARG A 128 -12.08 15.90 -8.86
C ARG A 128 -10.56 15.95 -8.76
N VAL A 129 -9.94 14.96 -8.09
CA VAL A 129 -8.48 14.89 -7.93
C VAL A 129 -7.77 14.69 -9.27
N VAL A 130 -8.30 13.85 -10.16
CA VAL A 130 -7.74 13.66 -11.51
C VAL A 130 -7.81 14.94 -12.33
N GLN A 131 -8.92 15.66 -12.28
CA GLN A 131 -9.10 16.93 -13.00
C GLN A 131 -8.17 18.01 -12.47
N LYS A 132 -8.14 18.24 -11.16
CA LYS A 132 -7.22 19.19 -10.50
C LYS A 132 -5.75 18.88 -10.81
N THR A 133 -5.37 17.61 -10.80
CA THR A 133 -4.00 17.20 -11.19
C THR A 133 -3.70 17.52 -12.65
N ASN A 134 -4.66 17.31 -13.56
CA ASN A 134 -4.48 17.65 -14.98
C ASN A 134 -4.42 19.17 -15.19
N GLU A 135 -5.24 19.94 -14.50
CA GLU A 135 -5.22 21.41 -14.50
C GLU A 135 -3.83 21.91 -14.09
N LYS A 136 -3.30 21.39 -12.98
CA LYS A 136 -1.95 21.76 -12.50
C LYS A 136 -0.86 21.41 -13.50
N ILE A 137 -0.91 20.20 -14.11
CA ILE A 137 0.04 19.82 -15.16
C ILE A 137 -0.04 20.78 -16.36
N ASN A 138 -1.25 21.17 -16.78
CA ASN A 138 -1.45 22.08 -17.90
C ASN A 138 -0.98 23.49 -17.56
N PHE A 139 -1.25 23.97 -16.35
CA PHE A 139 -0.73 25.26 -15.85
C PHE A 139 0.81 25.30 -15.91
N ILE A 140 1.48 24.27 -15.39
CA ILE A 140 2.97 24.19 -15.40
C ILE A 140 3.48 24.17 -16.84
N LYS A 141 2.82 23.45 -17.76
CA LYS A 141 3.21 23.41 -19.19
C LYS A 141 3.09 24.77 -19.88
N LYS A 142 2.03 25.53 -19.57
CA LYS A 142 1.81 26.88 -20.14
C LYS A 142 2.86 27.89 -19.62
N ASN A 143 3.26 27.74 -18.36
CA ASN A 143 4.18 28.66 -17.66
C ASN A 143 5.61 28.10 -17.54
N LYS A 144 6.03 27.21 -18.43
CA LYS A 144 7.33 26.52 -18.37
C LYS A 144 8.54 27.46 -18.35
N ALA A 145 8.41 28.66 -18.90
CA ALA A 145 9.50 29.65 -18.96
C ALA A 145 9.77 30.30 -17.58
N THR A 146 8.76 30.37 -16.71
CA THR A 146 8.83 31.04 -15.39
C THR A 146 8.93 30.04 -14.22
N ILE A 147 8.61 28.76 -14.44
CA ILE A 147 8.61 27.75 -13.39
C ILE A 147 9.90 26.93 -13.47
N GLU A 148 10.79 27.17 -12.52
CA GLU A 148 11.99 26.35 -12.35
C GLU A 148 11.66 24.90 -12.02
N GLY A 149 12.40 23.95 -12.59
CA GLY A 149 12.18 22.51 -12.35
C GLY A 149 10.88 21.95 -12.93
N HIS A 150 10.19 22.70 -13.83
CA HIS A 150 8.89 22.32 -14.42
C HIS A 150 8.85 20.87 -14.96
N SER A 151 9.91 20.41 -15.62
CA SER A 151 9.97 19.06 -16.19
C SER A 151 9.95 17.96 -15.12
N SER A 152 10.64 18.17 -14.01
CA SER A 152 10.66 17.28 -12.85
C SER A 152 9.29 17.25 -12.17
N TRP A 153 8.68 18.42 -12.00
CA TRP A 153 7.36 18.54 -11.41
C TRP A 153 6.27 17.84 -12.24
N ILE A 154 6.25 18.08 -13.55
CA ILE A 154 5.33 17.36 -14.46
C ILE A 154 5.52 15.83 -14.37
N ARG A 155 6.77 15.35 -14.25
CA ARG A 155 7.07 13.93 -14.07
C ARG A 155 6.49 13.40 -12.76
N SER A 156 6.63 14.13 -11.68
CA SER A 156 6.06 13.79 -10.36
C SER A 156 4.54 13.75 -10.39
N LEU A 157 3.86 14.76 -10.91
CA LEU A 157 2.40 14.78 -11.07
C LEU A 157 1.90 13.68 -12.02
N SER A 158 2.64 13.39 -13.09
CA SER A 158 2.33 12.28 -13.99
C SER A 158 2.47 10.92 -13.29
N SER A 159 3.42 10.78 -12.36
CA SER A 159 3.56 9.60 -11.51
C SER A 159 2.36 9.48 -10.55
N PHE A 160 1.96 10.56 -9.90
CA PHE A 160 0.77 10.60 -9.04
C PHE A 160 -0.49 10.21 -9.81
N ARG A 161 -0.75 10.81 -10.99
CA ARG A 161 -1.88 10.47 -11.85
C ARG A 161 -1.93 8.97 -12.22
N ARG A 162 -0.78 8.34 -12.44
CA ARG A 162 -0.72 6.87 -12.65
C ARG A 162 -1.14 6.10 -11.41
N ARG A 163 -0.80 6.57 -10.20
CA ARG A 163 -1.22 5.93 -8.94
C ARG A 163 -2.74 6.04 -8.74
N LEU A 164 -3.35 7.16 -9.09
CA LEU A 164 -4.81 7.29 -9.08
C LEU A 164 -5.47 6.25 -10.02
N ALA A 165 -4.90 6.03 -11.20
CA ALA A 165 -5.40 5.00 -12.10
C ALA A 165 -5.18 3.58 -11.54
N TRP A 166 -4.08 3.32 -10.81
CA TRP A 166 -3.86 2.04 -10.15
C TRP A 166 -4.88 1.79 -9.04
N ARG A 167 -5.25 2.81 -8.26
CA ARG A 167 -6.33 2.68 -7.28
C ARG A 167 -7.60 2.16 -7.96
N CYS A 168 -8.08 2.84 -9.00
CA CYS A 168 -9.26 2.40 -9.74
C CYS A 168 -9.10 0.96 -10.29
N HIS A 169 -7.90 0.61 -10.77
CA HIS A 169 -7.63 -0.72 -11.30
C HIS A 169 -7.74 -1.83 -10.24
N PHE A 170 -7.24 -1.60 -9.03
CA PHE A 170 -7.30 -2.60 -7.98
C PHE A 170 -8.73 -2.77 -7.44
N ILE A 171 -9.49 -1.69 -7.33
CA ILE A 171 -10.91 -1.77 -7.00
C ILE A 171 -11.68 -2.52 -8.09
N GLN A 172 -11.41 -2.24 -9.37
CA GLN A 172 -11.96 -3.00 -10.50
C GLN A 172 -11.62 -4.49 -10.41
N LYS A 173 -10.44 -4.84 -9.92
CA LYS A 173 -10.04 -6.24 -9.77
C LYS A 173 -10.91 -6.96 -8.74
N LEU A 174 -11.23 -6.33 -7.61
CA LEU A 174 -12.15 -6.88 -6.62
C LEU A 174 -13.57 -7.04 -7.19
N GLU A 175 -14.06 -6.07 -7.96
CA GLU A 175 -15.35 -6.19 -8.65
C GLU A 175 -15.40 -7.41 -9.58
N MET A 176 -14.29 -7.76 -10.21
CA MET A 176 -14.19 -8.92 -11.12
C MET A 176 -13.92 -10.25 -10.39
N GLU A 177 -13.39 -10.20 -9.19
CA GLU A 177 -13.03 -11.33 -8.31
C GLU A 177 -13.45 -10.98 -6.88
N PRO A 178 -14.74 -11.10 -6.54
CA PRO A 178 -15.27 -10.65 -5.26
C PRO A 178 -14.73 -11.41 -4.05
N ASP A 179 -14.19 -12.61 -4.25
CA ASP A 179 -13.69 -13.49 -3.18
C ASP A 179 -12.17 -13.32 -2.94
N LEU A 180 -11.56 -12.22 -3.40
CA LEU A 180 -10.10 -11.99 -3.24
C LEU A 180 -9.62 -11.93 -1.78
N ASP A 181 -10.51 -11.68 -0.84
CA ASP A 181 -10.24 -11.68 0.60
C ASP A 181 -10.39 -13.06 1.24
N LEU A 182 -11.07 -13.97 0.57
CA LEU A 182 -11.39 -15.32 1.06
C LEU A 182 -10.49 -16.38 0.43
N VAL A 183 -10.21 -16.26 -0.87
CA VAL A 183 -9.55 -17.28 -1.65
C VAL A 183 -8.37 -16.68 -2.42
N ALA A 184 -7.23 -17.35 -2.38
CA ALA A 184 -6.07 -16.97 -3.18
C ALA A 184 -6.43 -16.99 -4.68
N GLN A 185 -5.93 -16.01 -5.42
CA GLN A 185 -6.23 -15.91 -6.85
C GLN A 185 -5.78 -17.17 -7.63
N ASN A 186 -4.69 -17.80 -7.20
CA ASN A 186 -4.31 -19.13 -7.64
C ASN A 186 -4.32 -20.10 -6.44
N PRO A 187 -5.43 -20.80 -6.19
CA PRO A 187 -5.57 -21.68 -5.02
C PRO A 187 -4.61 -22.86 -5.00
N MET A 188 -4.15 -23.32 -6.18
CA MET A 188 -3.16 -24.39 -6.25
C MET A 188 -1.79 -23.95 -5.72
N ILE A 189 -1.40 -22.68 -5.95
CA ILE A 189 -0.17 -22.13 -5.37
C ILE A 189 -0.30 -22.06 -3.86
N GLU A 190 -1.43 -21.57 -3.33
CA GLU A 190 -1.68 -21.49 -1.90
C GLU A 190 -1.56 -22.87 -1.24
N LYS A 191 -2.26 -23.86 -1.80
CA LYS A 191 -2.20 -25.25 -1.33
C LYS A 191 -0.76 -25.78 -1.32
N ASN A 192 0.00 -25.54 -2.38
CA ASN A 192 1.39 -26.01 -2.51
C ASN A 192 2.36 -25.27 -1.57
N MET A 193 2.03 -24.06 -1.12
CA MET A 193 2.84 -23.32 -0.14
C MET A 193 2.72 -23.87 1.26
N ASP A 194 1.58 -24.45 1.63
CA ASP A 194 1.32 -25.06 2.94
C ASP A 194 1.83 -24.24 4.13
N ARG A 195 1.39 -22.99 4.20
CA ARG A 195 1.77 -22.06 5.27
C ARG A 195 0.90 -22.28 6.50
N LEU A 196 1.54 -22.51 7.63
CA LEU A 196 0.86 -22.65 8.91
C LEU A 196 1.02 -21.38 9.76
N LEU A 197 -0.01 -21.05 10.52
CA LEU A 197 0.06 -19.93 11.46
C LEU A 197 0.96 -20.31 12.64
N ARG A 198 2.09 -19.64 12.73
CA ARG A 198 3.04 -19.73 13.83
C ARG A 198 2.81 -18.51 14.72
N ILE A 199 2.11 -18.69 15.83
CA ILE A 199 1.68 -17.60 16.72
C ILE A 199 2.88 -16.80 17.23
N ASP A 200 3.96 -17.48 17.63
CA ASP A 200 5.20 -16.85 18.08
C ASP A 200 5.78 -15.86 17.04
N ARG A 201 5.77 -16.24 15.77
CA ARG A 201 6.26 -15.40 14.68
C ARG A 201 5.27 -14.30 14.32
N PHE A 202 3.98 -14.62 14.34
CA PHE A 202 2.92 -13.68 14.03
C PHE A 202 2.89 -12.53 15.04
N GLU A 203 2.94 -12.81 16.33
CA GLU A 203 2.95 -11.79 17.39
C GLU A 203 4.18 -10.88 17.32
N LYS A 204 5.37 -11.43 17.10
CA LYS A 204 6.57 -10.63 16.93
C LYS A 204 6.51 -9.74 15.69
N TRP A 205 5.96 -10.26 14.58
CA TRP A 205 5.74 -9.50 13.36
C TRP A 205 4.70 -8.39 13.57
N ALA A 206 3.56 -8.70 14.17
CA ALA A 206 2.45 -7.78 14.39
C ALA A 206 2.80 -6.64 15.35
N ASN A 207 3.65 -6.90 16.34
CA ASN A 207 4.04 -5.91 17.34
C ASN A 207 5.33 -5.15 16.97
N GLY A 208 5.99 -5.48 15.86
CA GLY A 208 7.27 -4.86 15.50
C GLY A 208 8.39 -5.18 16.51
N ASN A 209 8.53 -6.48 16.82
CA ASN A 209 9.50 -7.06 17.74
C ASN A 209 10.26 -8.23 17.09
N THR A 210 10.57 -8.08 15.81
CA THR A 210 11.23 -9.13 15.02
C THR A 210 12.75 -9.18 15.22
N GLY A 211 13.34 -8.13 15.79
CA GLY A 211 14.77 -7.94 15.85
C GLY A 211 15.38 -7.40 14.53
N TRP A 212 14.55 -7.01 13.56
CA TRP A 212 14.97 -6.32 12.34
C TRP A 212 14.57 -4.84 12.44
N PRO A 213 15.50 -3.93 12.85
CA PRO A 213 15.16 -2.58 13.31
C PRO A 213 14.30 -1.76 12.34
N PHE A 214 14.63 -1.75 11.06
CA PHE A 214 13.86 -0.97 10.09
C PHE A 214 12.44 -1.53 9.86
N PHE A 215 12.29 -2.85 9.91
CA PHE A 215 10.97 -3.48 9.86
C PHE A 215 10.16 -3.12 11.11
N ASP A 216 10.77 -3.27 12.29
CA ASP A 216 10.12 -2.99 13.57
C ASP A 216 9.69 -1.52 13.65
N ALA A 217 10.53 -0.59 13.20
CA ALA A 217 10.19 0.82 13.09
C ALA A 217 8.98 1.07 12.20
N CYS A 218 8.91 0.40 11.04
CA CYS A 218 7.77 0.52 10.13
C CYS A 218 6.48 -0.02 10.72
N MET A 219 6.52 -1.17 11.40
CA MET A 219 5.35 -1.77 12.02
C MET A 219 4.87 -0.95 13.21
N ARG A 220 5.79 -0.45 14.06
CA ARG A 220 5.43 0.41 15.19
C ARG A 220 4.86 1.76 14.74
N GLN A 221 5.38 2.36 13.66
CA GLN A 221 4.73 3.52 13.04
C GLN A 221 3.29 3.19 12.61
N LEU A 222 3.08 2.05 11.94
CA LEU A 222 1.75 1.67 11.50
C LEU A 222 0.80 1.46 12.68
N ASN A 223 1.23 0.74 13.72
CA ASN A 223 0.45 0.51 14.94
C ASN A 223 0.06 1.82 15.65
N THR A 224 0.93 2.84 15.57
CA THR A 224 0.70 4.13 16.26
C THR A 224 -0.13 5.10 15.41
N THR A 225 0.07 5.13 14.08
CA THR A 225 -0.53 6.17 13.21
C THR A 225 -1.59 5.65 12.25
N GLY A 226 -1.76 4.34 12.13
CA GLY A 226 -2.66 3.72 11.14
C GLY A 226 -2.24 3.95 9.68
N TRP A 227 -1.06 4.58 9.44
CA TRP A 227 -0.63 4.89 8.08
C TRP A 227 0.88 4.66 7.88
N ILE A 228 1.20 4.08 6.74
CA ILE A 228 2.58 3.99 6.22
C ILE A 228 2.55 3.98 4.69
N ASN A 229 3.65 4.37 4.05
CA ASN A 229 3.73 4.43 2.60
C ASN A 229 3.69 3.05 1.93
N PHE A 230 3.33 3.04 0.65
CA PHE A 230 3.08 1.83 -0.14
C PHE A 230 4.25 0.83 -0.14
N ARG A 231 5.50 1.30 -0.26
CA ARG A 231 6.66 0.40 -0.30
C ARG A 231 6.84 -0.37 1.01
N MET A 232 6.62 0.28 2.14
CA MET A 232 6.74 -0.36 3.45
C MET A 232 5.61 -1.36 3.70
N ARG A 233 4.38 -1.06 3.25
CA ARG A 233 3.27 -2.05 3.25
C ARG A 233 3.65 -3.31 2.48
N ALA A 234 4.26 -3.16 1.30
CA ALA A 234 4.73 -4.28 0.50
C ALA A 234 5.85 -5.06 1.20
N MET A 235 6.78 -4.38 1.87
CA MET A 235 7.83 -5.01 2.67
C MET A 235 7.25 -5.79 3.84
N MET A 236 6.28 -5.24 4.57
CA MET A 236 5.64 -5.90 5.71
C MET A 236 4.99 -7.22 5.30
N MET A 237 4.21 -7.20 4.22
CA MET A 237 3.57 -8.41 3.72
C MET A 237 4.57 -9.41 3.14
N SER A 238 5.62 -8.93 2.48
CA SER A 238 6.73 -9.75 1.99
C SER A 238 7.50 -10.44 3.12
N CYS A 239 7.78 -9.72 4.21
CA CYS A 239 8.41 -10.25 5.40
C CYS A 239 7.60 -11.41 6.00
N ALA A 240 6.31 -11.18 6.26
CA ALA A 240 5.39 -12.21 6.74
C ALA A 240 5.40 -13.46 5.83
N SER A 241 5.33 -13.24 4.52
CA SER A 241 5.13 -14.30 3.54
C SER A 241 6.39 -15.11 3.22
N TYR A 242 7.57 -14.48 3.15
CA TYR A 242 8.79 -15.15 2.69
C TYR A 242 9.79 -15.42 3.80
N ASN A 243 9.97 -14.48 4.74
CA ASN A 243 10.91 -14.68 5.83
C ASN A 243 10.27 -15.51 6.96
N LEU A 244 9.07 -15.15 7.38
CA LEU A 244 8.39 -15.81 8.51
C LEU A 244 7.52 -16.99 8.08
N TRP A 245 7.26 -17.15 6.79
CA TRP A 245 6.42 -18.20 6.19
C TRP A 245 5.02 -18.28 6.80
N LEU A 246 4.43 -17.10 7.09
CA LEU A 246 3.09 -16.97 7.65
C LEU A 246 2.01 -17.00 6.57
N PRO A 247 0.79 -17.47 6.87
CA PRO A 247 -0.31 -17.47 5.92
C PRO A 247 -0.74 -16.05 5.60
N TRP A 248 -1.10 -15.84 4.34
CA TRP A 248 -1.35 -14.51 3.79
C TRP A 248 -2.63 -13.87 4.30
N ARG A 249 -3.63 -14.69 4.64
CA ARG A 249 -4.95 -14.23 5.03
C ARG A 249 -4.91 -13.60 6.42
N GLU A 250 -4.40 -14.31 7.39
CA GLU A 250 -4.29 -13.86 8.78
C GLU A 250 -3.42 -12.60 8.90
N THR A 251 -2.30 -12.58 8.16
CA THR A 251 -1.43 -11.40 8.10
C THR A 251 -2.09 -10.25 7.33
N GLY A 252 -2.85 -10.54 6.28
CA GLY A 252 -3.64 -9.58 5.54
C GLY A 252 -4.76 -8.98 6.39
N GLU A 253 -5.51 -9.78 7.13
CA GLU A 253 -6.57 -9.33 8.04
C GLU A 253 -6.00 -8.42 9.14
N HIS A 254 -4.87 -8.78 9.73
CA HIS A 254 -4.21 -7.94 10.73
C HIS A 254 -3.87 -6.55 10.15
N LEU A 255 -3.22 -6.50 8.98
CA LEU A 255 -2.91 -5.23 8.33
C LEU A 255 -4.16 -4.43 7.92
N ALA A 256 -5.24 -5.12 7.49
CA ALA A 256 -6.50 -4.47 7.16
C ALA A 256 -7.09 -3.69 8.34
N ARG A 257 -6.99 -4.25 9.54
CA ARG A 257 -7.48 -3.61 10.78
C ARG A 257 -6.64 -2.40 11.20
N LEU A 258 -5.37 -2.36 10.80
CA LEU A 258 -4.47 -1.25 11.15
C LEU A 258 -4.54 -0.09 10.18
N PHE A 259 -4.86 -0.33 8.90
CA PHE A 259 -4.83 0.74 7.90
C PHE A 259 -6.04 1.67 8.00
N LEU A 260 -5.81 2.92 8.40
CA LEU A 260 -6.78 4.01 8.41
C LEU A 260 -7.43 4.24 7.03
N ASP A 261 -6.70 3.93 5.97
CA ASP A 261 -7.11 4.06 4.57
C ASP A 261 -7.42 2.71 3.92
N TYR A 262 -7.89 1.73 4.71
CA TYR A 262 -8.24 0.41 4.21
C TYR A 262 -9.23 0.49 3.04
N GLU A 263 -8.82 -0.08 1.92
CA GLU A 263 -9.64 -0.22 0.71
C GLU A 263 -9.51 -1.68 0.23
N PRO A 264 -10.55 -2.49 0.32
CA PRO A 264 -10.45 -3.95 0.12
C PRO A 264 -9.89 -4.33 -1.25
N GLY A 265 -10.27 -3.62 -2.32
CA GLY A 265 -9.75 -3.91 -3.66
C GLY A 265 -8.25 -3.71 -3.80
N ILE A 266 -7.72 -2.66 -3.18
CA ILE A 266 -6.28 -2.39 -3.15
C ILE A 266 -5.60 -3.38 -2.22
N HIS A 267 -6.10 -3.52 -1.00
CA HIS A 267 -5.47 -4.30 0.06
C HIS A 267 -5.30 -5.76 -0.36
N TRP A 268 -6.38 -6.47 -0.67
CA TRP A 268 -6.32 -7.90 -0.98
C TRP A 268 -5.60 -8.19 -2.30
N SER A 269 -5.71 -7.29 -3.28
CA SER A 269 -4.89 -7.39 -4.48
C SER A 269 -3.40 -7.31 -4.18
N GLN A 270 -2.97 -6.41 -3.27
CA GLN A 270 -1.58 -6.26 -2.87
C GLN A 270 -1.11 -7.41 -1.97
N VAL A 271 -1.92 -7.84 -1.02
CA VAL A 271 -1.64 -9.00 -0.18
C VAL A 271 -1.37 -10.23 -1.06
N GLY A 272 -2.24 -10.55 -2.01
CA GLY A 272 -2.02 -11.66 -2.94
C GLY A 272 -0.76 -11.50 -3.80
N MET A 273 -0.45 -10.27 -4.26
CA MET A 273 0.79 -10.00 -5.03
C MET A 273 2.05 -10.18 -4.19
N GLN A 274 2.07 -9.69 -2.96
CA GLN A 274 3.24 -9.73 -2.09
C GLN A 274 3.43 -11.09 -1.43
N SER A 275 2.37 -11.85 -1.21
CA SER A 275 2.45 -13.23 -0.70
C SER A 275 2.81 -14.25 -1.77
N GLY A 276 2.74 -13.87 -3.04
CA GLY A 276 3.08 -14.75 -4.17
C GLY A 276 1.96 -15.69 -4.62
N THR A 277 0.73 -15.51 -4.13
CA THR A 277 -0.43 -16.39 -4.37
C THR A 277 -1.20 -16.07 -5.66
N THR A 278 -0.82 -15.02 -6.40
CA THR A 278 -1.50 -14.65 -7.66
C THR A 278 -1.13 -15.50 -8.87
N GLY A 279 0.04 -16.12 -8.86
CA GLY A 279 0.56 -16.91 -9.98
C GLY A 279 1.09 -16.13 -11.19
N ILE A 280 0.79 -14.84 -11.32
CA ILE A 280 1.15 -14.01 -12.47
C ILE A 280 2.21 -12.93 -12.16
N ASN A 281 2.49 -12.68 -10.91
CA ASN A 281 3.47 -11.68 -10.49
C ASN A 281 4.81 -12.35 -10.16
N THR A 282 5.90 -11.65 -10.46
CA THR A 282 7.23 -12.07 -10.01
C THR A 282 7.30 -12.04 -8.49
N ILE A 283 7.92 -13.04 -7.89
CA ILE A 283 8.21 -13.09 -6.46
C ILE A 283 9.17 -11.95 -6.12
N ARG A 284 8.80 -11.13 -5.13
CA ARG A 284 9.56 -9.97 -4.68
C ARG A 284 9.71 -10.04 -3.16
N ALA A 285 10.72 -10.77 -2.72
CA ALA A 285 11.07 -10.81 -1.30
C ALA A 285 12.00 -9.64 -0.97
N TYR A 286 11.55 -8.77 -0.09
CA TYR A 286 12.32 -7.61 0.38
C TYR A 286 13.40 -8.04 1.38
N SER A 287 14.53 -7.35 1.39
CA SER A 287 15.49 -7.37 2.49
C SER A 287 15.22 -6.18 3.39
N MET A 288 14.86 -6.42 4.65
CA MET A 288 14.56 -5.39 5.63
C MET A 288 15.79 -4.53 5.92
N THR A 289 16.93 -5.18 6.13
CA THR A 289 18.22 -4.49 6.34
C THR A 289 18.59 -3.60 5.15
N LYS A 290 18.44 -4.10 3.90
CA LYS A 290 18.71 -3.28 2.72
C LYS A 290 17.74 -2.10 2.59
N GLN A 291 16.44 -2.30 2.86
CA GLN A 291 15.48 -1.20 2.84
C GLN A 291 15.82 -0.13 3.89
N GLY A 292 16.28 -0.54 5.07
CA GLY A 292 16.79 0.39 6.09
C GLY A 292 17.96 1.22 5.57
N LYS A 293 19.00 0.57 5.08
CA LYS A 293 20.18 1.25 4.51
C LYS A 293 19.85 2.18 3.34
N ASP A 294 18.88 1.82 2.49
CA ASP A 294 18.48 2.61 1.32
C ASP A 294 17.59 3.82 1.68
N HIS A 295 16.79 3.77 2.76
CA HIS A 295 15.76 4.75 3.08
C HIS A 295 15.94 5.48 4.41
N ASP A 296 16.79 4.99 5.28
CA ASP A 296 17.15 5.55 6.58
C ASP A 296 18.63 5.31 6.88
N PRO A 297 19.56 5.79 6.03
CA PRO A 297 20.98 5.45 6.13
C PRO A 297 21.60 5.81 7.49
N ASN A 298 21.13 6.87 8.13
CA ASN A 298 21.62 7.33 9.42
C ASN A 298 20.90 6.67 10.61
N GLY A 299 19.78 5.97 10.40
CA GLY A 299 19.00 5.35 11.46
C GLY A 299 18.08 6.30 12.24
N ASP A 300 17.82 7.49 11.72
CA ASP A 300 16.99 8.49 12.43
C ASP A 300 15.54 8.01 12.56
N TYR A 301 15.04 7.36 11.53
CA TYR A 301 13.70 6.76 11.53
C TYR A 301 13.61 5.57 12.47
N ILE A 302 14.64 4.71 12.50
CA ILE A 302 14.72 3.59 13.43
C ILE A 302 14.72 4.12 14.85
N ARG A 303 15.58 5.09 15.20
CA ARG A 303 15.65 5.66 16.56
C ARG A 303 14.34 6.30 17.01
N LYS A 304 13.61 6.92 16.08
CA LYS A 304 12.29 7.51 16.37
C LYS A 304 11.26 6.46 16.80
N TRP A 305 11.21 5.33 16.09
CA TRP A 305 10.14 4.33 16.27
C TRP A 305 10.55 3.11 17.10
N VAL A 306 11.85 2.98 17.37
CA VAL A 306 12.45 1.95 18.23
C VAL A 306 13.34 2.66 19.26
N PRO A 307 12.74 3.28 20.29
CA PRO A 307 13.48 4.10 21.26
C PRO A 307 14.59 3.34 21.97
N GLU A 308 14.46 2.03 22.13
CA GLU A 308 15.48 1.13 22.72
C GLU A 308 16.82 1.21 21.96
N LEU A 309 16.77 1.55 20.68
CA LEU A 309 17.95 1.69 19.81
C LEU A 309 18.46 3.13 19.70
N SER A 310 17.94 4.07 20.50
CA SER A 310 18.26 5.51 20.37
C SER A 310 19.77 5.81 20.49
N MET A 311 20.48 5.09 21.35
CA MET A 311 21.91 5.25 21.60
C MET A 311 22.80 4.37 20.72
N VAL A 312 22.22 3.50 19.90
CA VAL A 312 23.00 2.60 19.03
C VAL A 312 23.74 3.40 17.95
N PRO A 313 25.07 3.21 17.80
CA PRO A 313 25.86 3.88 16.77
C PRO A 313 25.35 3.57 15.35
N THR A 314 25.47 4.52 14.44
CA THR A 314 24.97 4.42 13.05
C THR A 314 25.52 3.19 12.33
N ASP A 315 26.76 2.79 12.59
CA ASP A 315 27.37 1.60 11.97
C ASP A 315 26.65 0.30 12.32
N TYR A 316 25.96 0.25 13.45
CA TYR A 316 25.25 -0.94 13.93
C TYR A 316 23.71 -0.80 13.86
N ILE A 317 23.17 0.38 13.61
CA ILE A 317 21.73 0.66 13.74
C ILE A 317 20.82 -0.26 12.89
N HIS A 318 21.33 -0.73 11.75
CA HIS A 318 20.59 -1.65 10.88
C HIS A 318 20.79 -3.13 11.22
N GLU A 319 21.85 -3.46 11.98
CA GLU A 319 22.22 -4.82 12.34
C GLU A 319 22.79 -4.83 13.80
N PRO A 320 22.01 -4.41 14.82
CA PRO A 320 22.52 -4.20 16.16
C PRO A 320 23.02 -5.47 16.84
N TRP A 321 22.60 -6.64 16.42
CA TRP A 321 23.12 -7.92 16.87
C TRP A 321 24.59 -8.17 16.49
N LYS A 322 25.17 -7.36 15.63
CA LYS A 322 26.61 -7.38 15.31
C LYS A 322 27.45 -6.49 16.20
N MET A 323 26.81 -5.73 17.09
CA MET A 323 27.47 -4.79 17.95
C MET A 323 28.27 -5.52 19.05
N PRO A 324 29.57 -5.22 19.23
CA PRO A 324 30.37 -5.81 20.28
C PRO A 324 29.78 -5.59 21.69
N GLU A 325 29.88 -6.59 22.54
CA GLU A 325 29.30 -6.55 23.89
C GLU A 325 29.78 -5.34 24.71
N LYS A 326 31.04 -4.95 24.54
CA LYS A 326 31.60 -3.76 25.18
C LYS A 326 30.84 -2.47 24.83
N ILE A 327 30.46 -2.33 23.57
CA ILE A 327 29.65 -1.18 23.10
C ILE A 327 28.24 -1.29 23.67
N GLN A 328 27.60 -2.47 23.62
CA GLN A 328 26.26 -2.69 24.15
C GLN A 328 26.20 -2.27 25.64
N LYS A 329 27.21 -2.64 26.46
CA LYS A 329 27.32 -2.24 27.86
C LYS A 329 27.48 -0.73 28.01
N SER A 330 28.32 -0.08 27.20
CA SER A 330 28.58 1.37 27.32
C SER A 330 27.37 2.23 26.98
N ILE A 331 26.48 1.77 26.11
CA ILE A 331 25.23 2.49 25.69
C ILE A 331 23.99 2.01 26.44
N MET A 332 24.15 1.07 27.38
CA MET A 332 23.04 0.47 28.16
C MET A 332 21.93 -0.11 27.25
N CYS A 333 22.29 -0.73 26.12
CA CYS A 333 21.39 -1.40 25.23
C CYS A 333 21.92 -2.79 24.87
N GLN A 334 21.40 -3.80 25.54
CA GLN A 334 21.78 -5.20 25.36
C GLN A 334 20.80 -5.89 24.40
N ILE A 335 21.33 -6.38 23.27
CA ILE A 335 20.53 -7.14 22.31
C ILE A 335 20.20 -8.51 22.90
N GLY A 336 18.94 -8.92 22.76
CA GLY A 336 18.38 -10.10 23.43
C GLY A 336 17.67 -9.79 24.75
N LYS A 337 17.90 -8.58 25.33
CA LYS A 337 17.26 -8.14 26.56
C LYS A 337 16.44 -6.86 26.36
N ASP A 338 17.09 -5.76 26.00
CA ASP A 338 16.44 -4.45 25.82
C ASP A 338 15.80 -4.31 24.44
N TYR A 339 16.40 -4.92 23.42
CA TYR A 339 15.86 -5.08 22.09
C TYR A 339 16.06 -6.54 21.61
N PRO A 340 15.09 -7.18 20.95
CA PRO A 340 15.18 -8.59 20.62
C PRO A 340 16.30 -8.92 19.62
N GLU A 341 16.85 -10.13 19.76
CA GLU A 341 17.63 -10.77 18.70
C GLU A 341 16.76 -10.97 17.45
N PRO A 342 17.36 -11.01 16.24
CA PRO A 342 16.63 -11.36 15.03
C PRO A 342 15.90 -12.68 15.20
N ILE A 343 14.58 -12.67 14.95
CA ILE A 343 13.72 -13.87 15.04
C ILE A 343 14.21 -15.02 14.15
N LEU A 344 14.86 -14.71 13.07
CA LEU A 344 15.51 -15.63 12.12
C LEU A 344 16.67 -14.90 11.44
N ASN A 345 17.60 -15.67 10.86
CA ASN A 345 18.55 -15.09 9.92
C ASN A 345 17.80 -14.55 8.68
N GLU A 346 17.86 -13.22 8.46
CA GLU A 346 17.11 -12.54 7.39
C GLU A 346 17.43 -13.08 6.01
N ILE A 347 18.71 -13.32 5.72
CA ILE A 347 19.19 -13.73 4.39
C ILE A 347 18.75 -15.15 4.09
N GLU A 348 18.93 -16.05 5.05
CA GLU A 348 18.62 -17.47 4.90
C GLU A 348 17.12 -17.71 4.80
N SER A 349 16.34 -17.15 5.72
CA SER A 349 14.89 -17.27 5.72
C SER A 349 14.27 -16.72 4.44
N ARG A 350 14.78 -15.59 3.93
CA ARG A 350 14.34 -15.01 2.65
C ARG A 350 14.68 -15.92 1.47
N LYS A 351 15.89 -16.47 1.39
CA LYS A 351 16.30 -17.42 0.34
C LYS A 351 15.42 -18.67 0.35
N GLU A 352 15.17 -19.22 1.53
CA GLU A 352 14.32 -20.39 1.71
C GLU A 352 12.88 -20.11 1.26
N GLY A 353 12.29 -19.01 1.71
CA GLY A 353 10.93 -18.61 1.32
C GLY A 353 10.79 -18.39 -0.18
N ILE A 354 11.79 -17.78 -0.84
CA ILE A 354 11.83 -17.65 -2.30
C ILE A 354 11.85 -19.03 -2.97
N LYS A 355 12.74 -19.93 -2.51
CA LYS A 355 12.86 -21.31 -3.05
C LYS A 355 11.54 -22.06 -2.92
N LYS A 356 10.93 -22.09 -1.76
CA LYS A 356 9.62 -22.71 -1.50
C LYS A 356 8.52 -22.11 -2.40
N SER A 357 8.51 -20.78 -2.55
CA SER A 357 7.52 -20.11 -3.40
C SER A 357 7.66 -20.42 -4.89
N TYR A 358 8.88 -20.58 -5.41
CA TYR A 358 9.08 -21.04 -6.78
C TYR A 358 8.71 -22.51 -6.94
N SER A 359 8.98 -23.36 -5.96
CA SER A 359 8.54 -24.76 -5.96
C SER A 359 7.02 -24.88 -5.99
N ALA A 360 6.31 -24.08 -5.20
CA ALA A 360 4.84 -24.08 -5.17
C ALA A 360 4.19 -23.67 -6.51
N ARG A 361 4.93 -23.00 -7.39
CA ARG A 361 4.47 -22.59 -8.73
C ARG A 361 4.66 -23.63 -9.83
N LYS A 362 5.24 -24.78 -9.50
CA LYS A 362 5.43 -25.89 -10.44
C LYS A 362 4.12 -26.67 -10.61
N GLY A 363 3.93 -27.28 -11.78
CA GLY A 363 2.78 -28.10 -12.12
C GLY A 363 1.86 -27.47 -13.17
N ASP A 364 1.17 -28.34 -13.92
CA ASP A 364 0.36 -27.90 -15.08
C ASP A 364 -0.94 -27.23 -14.67
N ASP A 365 -1.56 -27.63 -13.57
CA ASP A 365 -2.75 -26.98 -13.06
C ASP A 365 -2.45 -25.54 -12.59
N VAL A 366 -1.32 -25.33 -11.93
CA VAL A 366 -0.85 -23.98 -11.57
C VAL A 366 -0.68 -23.12 -12.82
N LYS A 367 -0.06 -23.68 -13.88
CA LYS A 367 0.15 -22.94 -15.14
C LYS A 367 -1.17 -22.63 -15.84
N LYS A 368 -2.09 -23.57 -15.95
CA LYS A 368 -3.43 -23.36 -16.55
C LYS A 368 -4.22 -22.26 -15.84
N ILE A 369 -4.23 -22.29 -14.51
CA ILE A 369 -4.92 -21.26 -13.70
C ILE A 369 -4.21 -19.91 -13.90
N SER A 370 -2.88 -19.86 -13.83
CA SER A 370 -2.11 -18.63 -14.03
C SER A 370 -2.34 -17.99 -15.40
N GLN A 371 -2.44 -18.80 -16.47
CA GLN A 371 -2.76 -18.31 -17.81
C GLN A 371 -4.17 -17.68 -17.87
N ARG A 372 -5.17 -18.31 -17.23
CA ARG A 372 -6.53 -17.75 -17.13
C ARG A 372 -6.54 -16.43 -16.40
N ILE A 373 -5.83 -16.33 -15.27
CA ILE A 373 -5.69 -15.10 -14.49
C ILE A 373 -5.00 -14.01 -15.34
N LEU A 374 -3.93 -14.37 -16.06
CA LEU A 374 -3.21 -13.45 -16.93
C LEU A 374 -4.11 -12.91 -18.05
N LYS A 375 -4.93 -13.75 -18.67
CA LYS A 375 -5.90 -13.35 -19.69
C LYS A 375 -6.93 -12.37 -19.14
N LYS A 376 -7.44 -12.58 -17.93
CA LYS A 376 -8.46 -11.75 -17.28
C LYS A 376 -7.88 -10.43 -16.74
N HIS A 377 -6.77 -10.47 -16.02
CA HIS A 377 -6.22 -9.37 -15.23
C HIS A 377 -4.85 -8.85 -15.69
N GLY A 378 -4.19 -9.50 -16.61
CA GLY A 378 -2.87 -9.12 -17.08
C GLY A 378 -2.79 -7.70 -17.64
N SER A 379 -1.60 -7.10 -17.59
CA SER A 379 -1.36 -5.78 -18.18
C SER A 379 -1.57 -5.82 -19.69
N ARG A 380 -2.25 -4.79 -20.21
CA ARG A 380 -2.39 -4.55 -21.65
C ARG A 380 -1.31 -3.60 -22.21
N SER A 381 -0.38 -3.20 -21.36
CA SER A 381 0.77 -2.38 -21.79
C SER A 381 1.76 -3.25 -22.56
N LYS A 382 2.13 -2.80 -23.77
CA LYS A 382 3.23 -3.43 -24.52
C LYS A 382 4.50 -3.40 -23.66
N PRO A 383 5.31 -4.47 -23.63
CA PRO A 383 6.60 -4.44 -22.95
C PRO A 383 7.43 -3.28 -23.53
N ARG A 384 7.94 -2.44 -22.67
CA ARG A 384 8.89 -1.39 -23.09
C ARG A 384 10.12 -2.10 -23.65
N LYS A 385 10.42 -1.95 -24.94
CA LYS A 385 11.73 -2.35 -25.47
C LYS A 385 12.78 -1.67 -24.60
N ARG A 386 13.61 -2.43 -23.93
CA ARG A 386 14.80 -1.91 -23.25
C ARG A 386 15.68 -1.34 -24.33
N THR A 387 15.68 -0.05 -24.51
CA THR A 387 16.80 0.64 -25.16
C THR A 387 17.99 0.41 -24.27
N ALA A 388 18.98 -0.28 -24.80
CA ALA A 388 20.28 -0.46 -24.15
C ALA A 388 20.88 0.94 -23.95
N SER A 389 20.66 1.54 -22.78
CA SER A 389 21.48 2.67 -22.36
C SER A 389 22.80 2.07 -21.92
N LYS A 390 23.87 2.40 -22.63
CA LYS A 390 25.23 2.29 -22.11
C LYS A 390 25.31 3.17 -20.85
N SER A 391 25.06 2.61 -19.69
CA SER A 391 25.45 3.17 -18.42
C SER A 391 26.37 2.17 -17.77
N THR A 392 27.64 2.50 -17.75
CA THR A 392 28.65 2.02 -16.84
C THR A 392 28.15 2.20 -15.40
N THR A 393 27.47 1.20 -14.89
CA THR A 393 27.38 0.93 -13.45
C THR A 393 26.99 -0.54 -13.32
N THR A 394 27.92 -1.29 -12.82
CA THR A 394 27.89 -2.71 -12.60
C THR A 394 26.81 -3.06 -11.55
N GLN A 395 25.57 -3.24 -11.99
CA GLN A 395 24.62 -3.99 -11.20
C GLN A 395 24.77 -5.46 -11.59
N LYS A 396 25.58 -6.18 -10.83
CA LYS A 396 25.64 -7.62 -10.86
C LYS A 396 24.23 -8.19 -10.73
N LYS A 397 23.85 -9.06 -11.65
CA LYS A 397 22.68 -9.93 -11.57
C LYS A 397 22.73 -10.63 -10.22
N LEU A 398 21.76 -10.34 -9.36
CA LEU A 398 21.49 -11.14 -8.19
C LEU A 398 20.48 -12.21 -8.60
N PHE A 399 20.99 -13.43 -8.74
CA PHE A 399 20.20 -14.65 -8.69
C PHE A 399 19.69 -14.90 -7.27
#